data_4b699ef795e8532fa754d98a9698c784
#
_entry.id   4b699ef795e8532fa754d98a9698c784
#
_cell.length_a   1.000
_cell.length_b   1.000
_cell.length_c   1.000
_cell.angle_alpha   90.00
_cell.angle_beta   90.00
_cell.angle_gamma   90.00
#
_symmetry.space_group_name_H-M   'P 1'
#
loop_
_entity.id
_entity.type
_entity.pdbx_description
1 polymer ?
#
loop_
_entity_poly.entity_id
_entity_poly.type
_entity_poly.pdbx_seq_one_letter_code
_entity_poly.pdbx_strand_id
1 'polypeptide(L)'
;CGKCHADAAKMSKYKLSAAHPADYERSVHAHALRVRKDLSAPTCATCHGNHGATPPGVRQVSEVCGSCHIREAESFSQSPHAGATAAGKMKACVSCHSNHAILHPTEDLLRTACQDCHKRAGDERSALALEVRDEFLVGFGQLRRDISAVSDELHKAAVRGFEVGEAQVQMEEAKTALIALTPAQHALNLADLSKVLRENSDRLDQILQSIKKKILSEGVRRLMFVPIFIFLLVLSIACAAKRAEVEQNNGRK
;
A
#
# COMPACT_ATOMS: atom_id res chain seq x y z
N CYS A 1 15.28 21.63 -21.54
CA CYS A 1 16.32 21.23 -20.57
C CYS A 1 17.15 20.06 -21.14
N GLY A 2 16.51 18.93 -21.49
CA GLY A 2 17.22 17.73 -21.95
C GLY A 2 18.14 17.93 -23.16
N LYS A 3 17.72 18.72 -24.15
CA LYS A 3 18.53 18.99 -25.35
C LYS A 3 19.95 19.56 -25.03
N CYS A 4 20.05 20.36 -23.98
CA CYS A 4 21.34 20.93 -23.57
C CYS A 4 21.97 20.09 -22.44
N HIS A 5 21.19 19.66 -21.44
CA HIS A 5 21.71 18.95 -20.28
C HIS A 5 22.06 17.48 -20.53
N ALA A 6 21.68 16.91 -21.69
CA ALA A 6 22.14 15.58 -22.13
C ALA A 6 23.44 15.65 -22.99
N ASP A 7 23.94 16.85 -23.29
CA ASP A 7 25.13 17.04 -24.08
C ASP A 7 26.38 16.99 -23.18
N ALA A 8 27.10 15.87 -23.22
CA ALA A 8 28.26 15.65 -22.39
C ALA A 8 29.38 16.70 -22.63
N ALA A 9 29.57 17.16 -23.86
CA ALA A 9 30.60 18.16 -24.19
C ALA A 9 30.26 19.54 -23.60
N LYS A 10 28.97 19.88 -23.49
CA LYS A 10 28.55 21.11 -22.83
C LYS A 10 28.62 20.98 -21.32
N MET A 11 28.11 19.88 -20.75
CA MET A 11 28.02 19.70 -19.29
C MET A 11 29.39 19.54 -18.63
N SER A 12 30.36 18.93 -19.32
CA SER A 12 31.72 18.76 -18.78
C SER A 12 32.41 20.09 -18.45
N LYS A 13 32.11 21.15 -19.21
CA LYS A 13 32.66 22.51 -18.96
C LYS A 13 32.24 23.06 -17.58
N TYR A 14 31.09 22.61 -17.08
CA TYR A 14 30.51 23.03 -15.79
C TYR A 14 30.68 21.95 -14.70
N LYS A 15 31.42 20.89 -15.00
CA LYS A 15 31.57 19.74 -14.10
C LYS A 15 30.23 19.11 -13.70
N LEU A 16 29.24 19.13 -14.60
CA LEU A 16 27.92 18.57 -14.41
C LEU A 16 27.79 17.25 -15.17
N SER A 17 27.00 16.34 -14.62
CA SER A 17 26.67 15.09 -15.30
C SER A 17 25.65 15.34 -16.43
N ALA A 18 25.88 14.73 -17.59
CA ALA A 18 24.91 14.71 -18.69
C ALA A 18 23.87 13.58 -18.56
N ALA A 19 23.94 12.76 -17.50
CA ALA A 19 23.04 11.63 -17.28
C ALA A 19 21.68 12.05 -16.70
N HIS A 20 21.56 13.20 -16.08
CA HIS A 20 20.35 13.63 -15.36
C HIS A 20 19.06 13.55 -16.17
N PRO A 21 19.00 13.94 -17.47
CA PRO A 21 17.80 13.77 -18.27
C PRO A 21 17.41 12.29 -18.47
N ALA A 22 18.40 11.41 -18.69
CA ALA A 22 18.15 9.98 -18.82
C ALA A 22 17.74 9.34 -17.47
N ASP A 23 18.30 9.82 -16.36
CA ASP A 23 17.91 9.42 -15.01
C ASP A 23 16.45 9.78 -14.71
N TYR A 24 16.04 11.01 -15.08
CA TYR A 24 14.65 11.43 -14.93
C TYR A 24 13.69 10.54 -15.74
N GLU A 25 14.04 10.16 -16.96
CA GLU A 25 13.18 9.28 -17.79
C GLU A 25 12.95 7.90 -17.15
N ARG A 26 13.82 7.45 -16.25
CA ARG A 26 13.65 6.21 -15.47
C ARG A 26 12.84 6.40 -14.18
N SER A 27 12.48 7.64 -13.83
CA SER A 27 11.79 7.95 -12.59
C SER A 27 10.30 7.63 -12.62
N VAL A 28 9.72 7.46 -11.43
CA VAL A 28 8.26 7.36 -11.26
C VAL A 28 7.52 8.59 -11.77
N HIS A 29 8.14 9.76 -11.72
CA HIS A 29 7.56 11.01 -12.19
C HIS A 29 7.48 11.05 -13.72
N ALA A 30 8.54 10.64 -14.42
CA ALA A 30 8.50 10.52 -15.87
C ALA A 30 7.49 9.46 -16.33
N HIS A 31 7.41 8.32 -15.63
CA HIS A 31 6.40 7.29 -15.89
C HIS A 31 4.97 7.85 -15.72
N ALA A 32 4.72 8.58 -14.62
CA ALA A 32 3.42 9.22 -14.40
C ALA A 32 3.06 10.18 -15.55
N LEU A 33 3.99 11.06 -15.92
CA LEU A 33 3.79 12.05 -16.98
C LEU A 33 3.59 11.41 -18.36
N ARG A 34 4.46 10.44 -18.73
CA ARG A 34 4.52 9.93 -20.10
C ARG A 34 3.57 8.77 -20.37
N VAL A 35 3.47 7.84 -19.40
CA VAL A 35 2.66 6.62 -19.54
C VAL A 35 1.24 6.85 -19.06
N ARG A 36 1.08 7.37 -17.81
CA ARG A 36 -0.24 7.61 -17.23
C ARG A 36 -0.90 8.90 -17.69
N LYS A 37 -0.15 9.76 -18.42
CA LYS A 37 -0.62 11.08 -18.86
C LYS A 37 -1.04 12.02 -17.73
N ASP A 38 -0.44 11.83 -16.59
CA ASP A 38 -0.67 12.67 -15.40
C ASP A 38 0.11 13.97 -15.53
N LEU A 39 -0.59 15.04 -15.89
CA LEU A 39 -0.01 16.36 -16.11
C LEU A 39 0.39 17.05 -14.79
N SER A 40 0.00 16.53 -13.66
CA SER A 40 0.45 17.02 -12.34
C SER A 40 1.85 16.52 -11.98
N ALA A 41 2.35 15.50 -12.67
CA ALA A 41 3.68 14.95 -12.43
C ALA A 41 4.77 15.99 -12.71
N PRO A 42 5.77 16.14 -11.80
CA PRO A 42 6.78 17.18 -11.91
C PRO A 42 7.72 16.94 -13.10
N THR A 43 8.14 18.05 -13.70
CA THR A 43 9.13 18.11 -14.77
C THR A 43 10.43 18.72 -14.27
N CYS A 44 11.44 18.84 -15.15
CA CYS A 44 12.68 19.54 -14.80
C CYS A 44 12.43 20.95 -14.24
N ALA A 45 11.54 21.71 -14.87
CA ALA A 45 11.22 23.08 -14.46
C ALA A 45 10.43 23.12 -13.14
N THR A 46 9.66 22.11 -12.82
CA THR A 46 8.92 22.03 -11.55
C THR A 46 9.89 21.94 -10.37
N CYS A 47 10.95 21.14 -10.51
CA CYS A 47 11.96 20.97 -9.45
C CYS A 47 13.04 22.04 -9.44
N HIS A 48 13.48 22.53 -10.61
CA HIS A 48 14.60 23.45 -10.75
C HIS A 48 14.19 24.90 -11.03
N GLY A 49 12.89 25.16 -11.23
CA GLY A 49 12.45 26.48 -11.72
C GLY A 49 12.86 26.73 -13.17
N ASN A 50 12.69 27.97 -13.59
CA ASN A 50 13.11 28.44 -14.91
C ASN A 50 14.41 29.25 -14.77
N HIS A 51 15.25 29.19 -15.81
CA HIS A 51 16.50 29.97 -15.89
C HIS A 51 17.50 29.71 -14.72
N GLY A 52 17.52 28.44 -14.20
CA GLY A 52 18.44 28.04 -13.13
C GLY A 52 18.09 28.56 -11.74
N ALA A 53 16.91 29.10 -11.58
CA ALA A 53 16.43 29.53 -10.28
C ALA A 53 15.92 28.35 -9.44
N THR A 54 16.04 28.46 -8.14
CA THR A 54 15.30 27.63 -7.20
C THR A 54 13.84 28.07 -7.23
N PRO A 55 12.86 27.15 -7.24
CA PRO A 55 11.45 27.51 -7.22
C PRO A 55 11.10 28.45 -6.04
N PRO A 56 10.14 29.35 -6.19
CA PRO A 56 9.70 30.21 -5.10
C PRO A 56 9.29 29.43 -3.85
N GLY A 57 9.68 29.91 -2.68
CA GLY A 57 9.29 29.31 -1.40
C GLY A 57 10.19 28.18 -0.88
N VAL A 58 11.20 27.76 -1.65
CA VAL A 58 12.18 26.76 -1.19
C VAL A 58 13.58 27.36 -1.15
N ARG A 59 14.37 26.97 -0.15
CA ARG A 59 15.74 27.47 0.00
C ARG A 59 16.74 26.73 -0.90
N GLN A 60 16.44 25.48 -1.19
CA GLN A 60 17.26 24.62 -2.04
C GLN A 60 16.38 23.58 -2.75
N VAL A 61 16.84 23.08 -3.91
CA VAL A 61 16.07 22.15 -4.76
C VAL A 61 15.65 20.88 -4.03
N SER A 62 16.43 20.39 -3.06
CA SER A 62 16.08 19.19 -2.28
C SER A 62 14.84 19.37 -1.39
N GLU A 63 14.37 20.60 -1.18
CA GLU A 63 13.16 20.90 -0.40
C GLU A 63 11.89 20.94 -1.25
N VAL A 64 12.02 20.98 -2.58
CA VAL A 64 10.88 21.12 -3.49
C VAL A 64 9.90 19.92 -3.41
N CYS A 65 10.38 18.76 -3.00
CA CYS A 65 9.56 17.55 -2.88
C CYS A 65 8.33 17.77 -1.99
N GLY A 66 8.52 18.47 -0.87
CA GLY A 66 7.46 18.79 0.09
C GLY A 66 6.35 19.69 -0.43
N SER A 67 6.53 20.32 -1.61
CA SER A 67 5.47 21.13 -2.23
C SER A 67 4.29 20.25 -2.72
N CYS A 68 4.55 18.99 -3.03
CA CYS A 68 3.54 18.02 -3.45
C CYS A 68 3.40 16.89 -2.41
N HIS A 69 4.51 16.40 -1.85
CA HIS A 69 4.56 15.36 -0.82
C HIS A 69 4.47 15.99 0.58
N ILE A 70 3.36 16.70 0.82
CA ILE A 70 3.18 17.54 2.03
C ILE A 70 3.18 16.69 3.29
N ARG A 71 2.47 15.56 3.30
CA ARG A 71 2.33 14.67 4.46
C ARG A 71 3.65 13.99 4.82
N GLU A 72 4.41 13.58 3.82
CA GLU A 72 5.75 13.01 3.98
C GLU A 72 6.72 14.06 4.54
N ALA A 73 6.66 15.29 4.04
CA ALA A 73 7.48 16.40 4.52
C ALA A 73 7.13 16.80 5.97
N GLU A 74 5.84 16.85 6.31
CA GLU A 74 5.38 17.09 7.69
C GLU A 74 5.88 16.01 8.64
N SER A 75 5.72 14.74 8.27
CA SER A 75 6.21 13.61 9.07
C SER A 75 7.74 13.63 9.20
N PHE A 76 8.46 13.88 8.09
CA PHE A 76 9.92 14.01 8.11
C PHE A 76 10.40 15.14 9.04
N SER A 77 9.67 16.26 9.11
CA SER A 77 10.01 17.37 9.99
C SER A 77 10.03 17.00 11.48
N GLN A 78 9.32 15.93 11.85
CA GLN A 78 9.27 15.36 13.21
C GLN A 78 10.32 14.28 13.44
N SER A 79 11.06 13.88 12.41
CA SER A 79 12.06 12.82 12.48
C SER A 79 13.37 13.28 13.12
N PRO A 80 14.18 12.36 13.65
CA PRO A 80 15.54 12.66 14.10
C PRO A 80 16.42 13.25 12.98
N HIS A 81 16.09 13.00 11.70
CA HIS A 81 16.83 13.48 10.55
C HIS A 81 16.57 14.97 10.20
N ALA A 82 15.46 15.55 10.67
CA ALA A 82 15.15 16.98 10.44
C ALA A 82 16.27 17.90 10.95
N GLY A 83 16.78 17.62 12.15
CA GLY A 83 17.90 18.36 12.74
C GLY A 83 19.20 18.20 11.94
N ALA A 84 19.49 17.02 11.41
CA ALA A 84 20.66 16.78 10.56
C ALA A 84 20.55 17.54 9.22
N THR A 85 19.35 17.60 8.65
CA THR A 85 19.08 18.38 7.43
C THR A 85 19.24 19.89 7.68
N ALA A 86 18.69 20.42 8.77
CA ALA A 86 18.83 21.82 9.14
C ALA A 86 20.30 22.21 9.36
N ALA A 87 21.10 21.28 9.89
CA ALA A 87 22.54 21.45 10.08
C ALA A 87 23.37 21.23 8.80
N GLY A 88 22.75 20.99 7.64
CA GLY A 88 23.43 20.74 6.36
C GLY A 88 24.21 19.42 6.26
N LYS A 89 23.98 18.48 7.21
CA LYS A 89 24.68 17.18 7.25
C LYS A 89 24.05 16.14 6.30
N MET A 90 22.83 16.36 5.87
CA MET A 90 22.14 15.54 4.88
C MET A 90 21.18 16.40 4.03
N LYS A 91 20.79 15.86 2.89
CA LYS A 91 19.90 16.54 1.94
C LYS A 91 18.50 15.92 2.03
N ALA A 92 17.74 16.25 3.05
CA ALA A 92 16.32 15.87 3.21
C ALA A 92 15.92 14.57 2.42
N CYS A 93 14.88 14.65 1.62
CA CYS A 93 14.30 13.53 0.87
C CYS A 93 15.30 12.82 -0.05
N VAL A 94 16.18 13.58 -0.73
CA VAL A 94 17.09 13.03 -1.75
C VAL A 94 18.22 12.18 -1.17
N SER A 95 18.50 12.28 0.13
CA SER A 95 19.49 11.41 0.79
C SER A 95 19.04 9.93 0.84
N CYS A 96 17.71 9.69 0.82
CA CYS A 96 17.15 8.34 0.80
C CYS A 96 16.57 7.98 -0.57
N HIS A 97 15.88 8.91 -1.24
CA HIS A 97 15.14 8.66 -2.47
C HIS A 97 15.89 8.98 -3.74
N SER A 98 17.16 9.44 -3.66
CA SER A 98 17.87 9.96 -4.83
C SER A 98 17.22 11.26 -5.35
N ASN A 99 17.64 11.74 -6.53
CA ASN A 99 17.13 13.01 -7.07
C ASN A 99 16.48 12.88 -8.45
N HIS A 100 17.19 12.45 -9.49
CA HIS A 100 16.63 12.37 -10.85
C HIS A 100 16.02 11.01 -11.15
N ALA A 101 16.70 9.90 -10.82
CA ALA A 101 16.19 8.53 -10.98
C ALA A 101 15.39 8.10 -9.74
N ILE A 102 14.35 8.85 -9.39
CA ILE A 102 13.48 8.54 -8.24
C ILE A 102 12.64 7.31 -8.59
N LEU A 103 12.93 6.19 -7.95
CA LEU A 103 12.22 4.93 -8.16
C LEU A 103 11.04 4.81 -7.17
N HIS A 104 10.11 3.91 -7.49
CA HIS A 104 9.05 3.55 -6.54
C HIS A 104 9.69 2.97 -5.27
N PRO A 105 9.38 3.50 -4.09
CA PRO A 105 9.95 3.00 -2.85
C PRO A 105 9.50 1.56 -2.59
N THR A 106 10.47 0.68 -2.36
CA THR A 106 10.28 -0.70 -1.95
C THR A 106 10.89 -0.93 -0.56
N GLU A 107 10.68 -2.08 0.02
CA GLU A 107 11.34 -2.45 1.29
C GLU A 107 12.86 -2.41 1.19
N ASP A 108 13.42 -2.66 0.01
CA ASP A 108 14.86 -2.59 -0.23
C ASP A 108 15.42 -1.18 -0.03
N LEU A 109 14.61 -0.14 -0.26
CA LEU A 109 15.02 1.22 0.06
C LEU A 109 15.34 1.39 1.55
N LEU A 110 14.50 0.88 2.43
CA LEU A 110 14.77 0.91 3.88
C LEU A 110 16.01 0.09 4.24
N ARG A 111 16.20 -1.07 3.61
CA ARG A 111 17.37 -1.92 3.85
C ARG A 111 18.68 -1.22 3.48
N THR A 112 18.71 -0.52 2.36
CA THR A 112 19.93 0.10 1.82
C THR A 112 20.18 1.50 2.36
N ALA A 113 19.19 2.39 2.32
CA ALA A 113 19.33 3.80 2.68
C ALA A 113 19.78 4.01 4.12
N CYS A 114 19.28 3.23 5.07
CA CYS A 114 19.73 3.33 6.47
C CYS A 114 21.20 2.94 6.61
N GLN A 115 21.61 1.86 5.94
CA GLN A 115 22.98 1.35 6.03
C GLN A 115 24.03 2.26 5.37
N ASP A 116 23.62 3.15 4.48
CA ASP A 116 24.56 4.09 3.86
C ASP A 116 25.20 5.04 4.88
N CYS A 117 24.49 5.39 5.93
CA CYS A 117 24.95 6.27 6.99
C CYS A 117 25.20 5.52 8.32
N HIS A 118 24.32 4.58 8.67
CA HIS A 118 24.35 3.85 9.95
C HIS A 118 25.15 2.55 9.81
N LYS A 119 26.48 2.67 9.69
CA LYS A 119 27.42 1.54 9.42
C LYS A 119 28.30 1.16 10.60
N ARG A 120 28.42 2.01 11.63
CA ARG A 120 29.43 1.85 12.65
C ARG A 120 29.04 0.79 13.66
N ALA A 121 29.77 -0.32 13.70
CA ALA A 121 29.70 -1.27 14.80
C ALA A 121 30.09 -0.57 16.12
N GLY A 122 29.25 -0.72 17.15
CA GLY A 122 29.47 -0.11 18.46
C GLY A 122 28.97 1.34 18.62
N ASP A 123 28.36 1.94 17.58
CA ASP A 123 27.66 3.22 17.69
C ASP A 123 26.18 2.97 18.03
N GLU A 124 25.75 3.41 19.21
CA GLU A 124 24.39 3.22 19.71
C GLU A 124 23.33 3.81 18.76
N ARG A 125 23.63 4.94 18.10
CA ARG A 125 22.68 5.56 17.17
C ARG A 125 22.53 4.72 15.91
N SER A 126 23.60 4.10 15.44
CA SER A 126 23.55 3.18 14.30
C SER A 126 22.76 1.92 14.68
N ALA A 127 22.97 1.37 15.87
CA ALA A 127 22.23 0.21 16.35
C ALA A 127 20.72 0.51 16.44
N LEU A 128 20.35 1.61 17.09
CA LEU A 128 18.94 2.05 17.19
C LEU A 128 18.30 2.30 15.82
N ALA A 129 19.01 2.96 14.90
CA ALA A 129 18.47 3.21 13.57
C ALA A 129 18.20 1.91 12.77
N LEU A 130 19.07 0.92 12.93
CA LEU A 130 18.89 -0.38 12.29
C LEU A 130 17.78 -1.21 12.96
N GLU A 131 17.63 -1.11 14.27
CA GLU A 131 16.50 -1.71 14.99
C GLU A 131 15.17 -1.13 14.53
N VAL A 132 15.04 0.20 14.49
CA VAL A 132 13.86 0.89 13.98
C VAL A 132 13.54 0.45 12.55
N ARG A 133 14.55 0.38 11.68
CA ARG A 133 14.39 -0.13 10.31
C ARG A 133 13.81 -1.54 10.28
N ASP A 134 14.36 -2.44 11.08
CA ASP A 134 13.98 -3.86 11.08
C ASP A 134 12.54 -4.03 11.60
N GLU A 135 12.14 -3.29 12.62
CA GLU A 135 10.76 -3.24 13.10
C GLU A 135 9.78 -2.73 12.02
N PHE A 136 10.16 -1.69 11.26
CA PHE A 136 9.37 -1.22 10.12
C PHE A 136 9.20 -2.32 9.07
N LEU A 137 10.29 -3.00 8.69
CA LEU A 137 10.26 -4.06 7.68
C LEU A 137 9.41 -5.24 8.11
N VAL A 138 9.54 -5.67 9.36
CA VAL A 138 8.74 -6.77 9.92
C VAL A 138 7.27 -6.39 9.99
N GLY A 139 6.96 -5.22 10.55
CA GLY A 139 5.59 -4.76 10.75
C GLY A 139 4.82 -4.56 9.44
N PHE A 140 5.40 -3.85 8.48
CA PHE A 140 4.78 -3.66 7.16
C PHE A 140 4.66 -4.98 6.38
N GLY A 141 5.69 -5.82 6.43
CA GLY A 141 5.66 -7.11 5.78
C GLY A 141 4.56 -8.02 6.35
N GLN A 142 4.38 -8.03 7.67
CA GLN A 142 3.31 -8.79 8.32
C GLN A 142 1.93 -8.25 7.92
N LEU A 143 1.71 -6.95 8.04
CA LEU A 143 0.42 -6.33 7.70
C LEU A 143 0.00 -6.58 6.25
N ARG A 144 0.94 -6.55 5.30
CA ARG A 144 0.65 -6.90 3.90
C ARG A 144 0.24 -8.36 3.73
N ARG A 145 0.93 -9.29 4.44
CA ARG A 145 0.54 -10.71 4.42
C ARG A 145 -0.86 -10.91 4.98
N ASP A 146 -1.18 -10.26 6.09
CA ASP A 146 -2.48 -10.35 6.74
C ASP A 146 -3.60 -9.81 5.83
N ILE A 147 -3.38 -8.65 5.19
CA ILE A 147 -4.31 -8.09 4.20
C ILE A 147 -4.53 -9.07 3.04
N SER A 148 -3.46 -9.69 2.51
CA SER A 148 -3.57 -10.66 1.42
C SER A 148 -4.37 -11.88 1.86
N ALA A 149 -4.05 -12.45 3.02
CA ALA A 149 -4.72 -13.64 3.54
C ALA A 149 -6.23 -13.40 3.80
N VAL A 150 -6.58 -12.26 4.38
CA VAL A 150 -7.99 -11.90 4.63
C VAL A 150 -8.73 -11.62 3.31
N SER A 151 -8.06 -10.98 2.34
CA SER A 151 -8.62 -10.74 1.00
C SER A 151 -8.93 -12.06 0.29
N ASP A 152 -8.04 -13.05 0.38
CA ASP A 152 -8.26 -14.37 -0.21
C ASP A 152 -9.44 -15.10 0.44
N GLU A 153 -9.57 -15.05 1.76
CA GLU A 153 -10.71 -15.66 2.47
C GLU A 153 -12.04 -14.95 2.13
N LEU A 154 -12.04 -13.63 1.99
CA LEU A 154 -13.19 -12.88 1.50
C LEU A 154 -13.60 -13.32 0.10
N HIS A 155 -12.63 -13.43 -0.81
CA HIS A 155 -12.91 -13.89 -2.16
C HIS A 155 -13.50 -15.30 -2.18
N LYS A 156 -12.91 -16.23 -1.43
CA LYS A 156 -13.44 -17.62 -1.30
C LYS A 156 -14.85 -17.65 -0.74
N ALA A 157 -15.14 -16.81 0.25
CA ALA A 157 -16.48 -16.70 0.81
C ALA A 157 -17.49 -16.16 -0.22
N ALA A 158 -17.14 -15.11 -0.94
CA ALA A 158 -17.95 -14.52 -2.00
C ALA A 158 -18.26 -15.53 -3.12
N VAL A 159 -17.26 -16.27 -3.60
CA VAL A 159 -17.43 -17.30 -4.64
C VAL A 159 -18.36 -18.43 -4.18
N ARG A 160 -18.38 -18.74 -2.88
CA ARG A 160 -19.32 -19.71 -2.29
C ARG A 160 -20.73 -19.17 -2.08
N GLY A 161 -20.97 -17.91 -2.46
CA GLY A 161 -22.27 -17.25 -2.35
C GLY A 161 -22.62 -16.77 -0.95
N PHE A 162 -21.61 -16.57 -0.07
CA PHE A 162 -21.83 -15.88 1.20
C PHE A 162 -21.88 -14.37 0.96
N GLU A 163 -22.75 -13.70 1.70
CA GLU A 163 -22.80 -12.24 1.67
C GLU A 163 -21.61 -11.68 2.47
N VAL A 164 -20.72 -10.91 1.81
CA VAL A 164 -19.47 -10.40 2.37
C VAL A 164 -19.33 -8.88 2.25
N GLY A 165 -20.39 -8.15 1.86
CA GLY A 165 -20.31 -6.73 1.52
C GLY A 165 -19.77 -5.87 2.65
N GLU A 166 -20.22 -6.08 3.89
CA GLU A 166 -19.71 -5.34 5.05
C GLU A 166 -18.21 -5.60 5.29
N ALA A 167 -17.79 -6.86 5.20
CA ALA A 167 -16.39 -7.23 5.37
C ALA A 167 -15.50 -6.70 4.23
N GLN A 168 -16.04 -6.55 3.02
CA GLN A 168 -15.33 -5.91 1.90
C GLN A 168 -15.10 -4.42 2.18
N VAL A 169 -16.08 -3.69 2.70
CA VAL A 169 -15.92 -2.28 3.08
C VAL A 169 -14.84 -2.13 4.15
N GLN A 170 -14.89 -2.95 5.21
CA GLN A 170 -13.88 -2.94 6.27
C GLN A 170 -12.47 -3.27 5.74
N MET A 171 -12.36 -4.16 4.75
CA MET A 171 -11.09 -4.48 4.09
C MET A 171 -10.54 -3.28 3.30
N GLU A 172 -11.39 -2.55 2.58
CA GLU A 172 -10.94 -1.34 1.86
C GLU A 172 -10.53 -0.22 2.83
N GLU A 173 -11.18 -0.12 3.99
CA GLU A 173 -10.74 0.76 5.07
C GLU A 173 -9.36 0.36 5.62
N ALA A 174 -9.10 -0.94 5.83
CA ALA A 174 -7.80 -1.42 6.28
C ALA A 174 -6.69 -1.16 5.24
N LYS A 175 -6.97 -1.35 3.95
CA LYS A 175 -6.05 -1.00 2.86
C LYS A 175 -5.77 0.51 2.83
N THR A 176 -6.80 1.33 2.99
CA THR A 176 -6.68 2.78 3.04
C THR A 176 -5.84 3.23 4.23
N ALA A 177 -6.02 2.60 5.40
CA ALA A 177 -5.21 2.86 6.58
C ALA A 177 -3.72 2.52 6.34
N LEU A 178 -3.43 1.42 5.65
CA LEU A 178 -2.05 1.07 5.26
C LEU A 178 -1.43 2.15 4.34
N ILE A 179 -2.18 2.66 3.37
CA ILE A 179 -1.72 3.75 2.50
C ILE A 179 -1.45 5.01 3.33
N ALA A 180 -2.32 5.33 4.29
CA ALA A 180 -2.18 6.49 5.16
C ALA A 180 -0.95 6.40 6.11
N LEU A 181 -0.47 5.18 6.41
CA LEU A 181 0.75 4.95 7.18
C LEU A 181 2.03 5.31 6.40
N THR A 182 2.00 5.26 5.07
CA THR A 182 3.19 5.52 4.24
C THR A 182 3.84 6.88 4.51
N PRO A 183 3.12 8.00 4.63
CA PRO A 183 3.71 9.25 5.10
C PRO A 183 4.24 9.19 6.52
N ALA A 184 3.50 8.58 7.44
CA ALA A 184 3.85 8.55 8.87
C ALA A 184 5.19 7.85 9.16
N GLN A 185 5.59 6.88 8.33
CA GLN A 185 6.90 6.22 8.47
C GLN A 185 8.09 7.21 8.38
N HIS A 186 7.92 8.37 7.72
CA HIS A 186 8.97 9.38 7.60
C HIS A 186 9.29 10.08 8.92
N ALA A 187 8.42 9.99 9.93
CA ALA A 187 8.72 10.46 11.27
C ALA A 187 9.73 9.57 12.01
N LEU A 188 9.93 8.33 11.56
CA LEU A 188 10.80 7.32 12.19
C LEU A 188 10.49 7.11 13.67
N ASN A 189 9.22 7.25 14.05
CA ASN A 189 8.74 7.06 15.41
C ASN A 189 8.16 5.65 15.57
N LEU A 190 8.92 4.80 16.23
CA LEU A 190 8.55 3.39 16.43
C LEU A 190 7.29 3.22 17.28
N ALA A 191 7.09 4.08 18.29
CA ALA A 191 5.92 3.97 19.17
C ALA A 191 4.61 4.22 18.40
N ASP A 192 4.56 5.27 17.61
CA ASP A 192 3.39 5.61 16.80
C ASP A 192 3.15 4.54 15.73
N LEU A 193 4.22 4.09 15.06
CA LEU A 193 4.12 3.01 14.08
C LEU A 193 3.55 1.73 14.70
N SER A 194 4.13 1.26 15.80
CA SER A 194 3.71 0.00 16.43
C SER A 194 2.27 0.05 16.94
N LYS A 195 1.80 1.23 17.36
CA LYS A 195 0.38 1.44 17.71
C LYS A 195 -0.51 1.23 16.48
N VAL A 196 -0.21 1.91 15.37
CA VAL A 196 -1.05 1.84 14.17
C VAL A 196 -0.99 0.46 13.51
N LEU A 197 0.17 -0.20 13.54
CA LEU A 197 0.27 -1.59 13.06
C LEU A 197 -0.61 -2.54 13.87
N ARG A 198 -0.62 -2.42 15.20
CA ARG A 198 -1.51 -3.23 16.07
C ARG A 198 -2.99 -2.96 15.78
N GLU A 199 -3.39 -1.69 15.72
CA GLU A 199 -4.79 -1.32 15.44
C GLU A 199 -5.28 -1.90 14.10
N ASN A 200 -4.43 -1.92 13.08
CA ASN A 200 -4.78 -2.52 11.79
C ASN A 200 -4.78 -4.05 11.83
N SER A 201 -3.85 -4.68 12.54
CA SER A 201 -3.84 -6.14 12.74
C SER A 201 -5.10 -6.59 13.47
N ASP A 202 -5.49 -5.92 14.57
CA ASP A 202 -6.70 -6.21 15.32
C ASP A 202 -7.96 -6.08 14.44
N ARG A 203 -8.00 -5.07 13.58
CA ARG A 203 -9.10 -4.88 12.62
C ARG A 203 -9.18 -6.02 11.61
N LEU A 204 -8.06 -6.46 11.05
CA LEU A 204 -8.01 -7.59 10.12
C LEU A 204 -8.45 -8.91 10.78
N ASP A 205 -8.06 -9.13 12.03
CA ASP A 205 -8.49 -10.29 12.81
C ASP A 205 -10.01 -10.26 13.06
N GLN A 206 -10.59 -9.10 13.37
CA GLN A 206 -12.04 -8.94 13.51
C GLN A 206 -12.78 -9.25 12.20
N ILE A 207 -12.28 -8.77 11.05
CA ILE A 207 -12.83 -9.10 9.72
C ILE A 207 -12.80 -10.61 9.51
N LEU A 208 -11.66 -11.26 9.74
CA LEU A 208 -11.49 -12.69 9.55
C LEU A 208 -12.43 -13.51 10.44
N GLN A 209 -12.58 -13.12 11.71
CA GLN A 209 -13.50 -13.77 12.63
C GLN A 209 -14.96 -13.58 12.21
N SER A 210 -15.34 -12.39 11.74
CA SER A 210 -16.69 -12.10 11.25
C SER A 210 -17.04 -12.98 10.05
N ILE A 211 -16.12 -13.14 9.11
CA ILE A 211 -16.28 -14.02 7.94
C ILE A 211 -16.45 -15.46 8.38
N LYS A 212 -15.57 -15.98 9.25
CA LYS A 212 -15.64 -17.36 9.75
C LYS A 212 -16.98 -17.63 10.46
N LYS A 213 -17.42 -16.72 11.32
CA LYS A 213 -18.70 -16.80 12.02
C LYS A 213 -19.87 -16.83 11.03
N LYS A 214 -19.84 -15.99 10.01
CA LYS A 214 -20.89 -15.91 8.99
C LYS A 214 -20.95 -17.19 8.16
N ILE A 215 -19.80 -17.69 7.68
CA ILE A 215 -19.72 -18.98 6.97
C ILE A 215 -20.31 -20.12 7.81
N LEU A 216 -19.95 -20.20 9.10
CA LEU A 216 -20.45 -21.23 10.00
C LEU A 216 -21.96 -21.11 10.20
N SER A 217 -22.47 -19.92 10.52
CA SER A 217 -23.90 -19.70 10.78
C SER A 217 -24.77 -19.95 9.55
N GLU A 218 -24.33 -19.52 8.37
CA GLU A 218 -25.06 -19.79 7.12
C GLU A 218 -24.95 -21.23 6.68
N GLY A 219 -23.79 -21.87 6.93
CA GLY A 219 -23.62 -23.31 6.70
C GLY A 219 -24.61 -24.13 7.51
N VAL A 220 -24.74 -23.84 8.80
CA VAL A 220 -25.73 -24.48 9.68
C VAL A 220 -27.16 -24.21 9.19
N ARG A 221 -27.49 -22.97 8.84
CA ARG A 221 -28.80 -22.58 8.31
C ARG A 221 -29.15 -23.34 7.04
N ARG A 222 -28.22 -23.46 6.08
CA ARG A 222 -28.42 -24.25 4.84
C ARG A 222 -28.66 -25.72 5.14
N LEU A 223 -27.92 -26.29 6.10
CA LEU A 223 -28.12 -27.69 6.52
C LEU A 223 -29.51 -27.94 7.12
N MET A 224 -30.06 -26.94 7.84
CA MET A 224 -31.43 -27.03 8.41
C MET A 224 -32.53 -27.06 7.35
N PHE A 225 -32.30 -26.61 6.13
CA PHE A 225 -33.26 -26.73 5.03
C PHE A 225 -33.28 -28.12 4.37
N VAL A 226 -32.23 -28.94 4.53
CA VAL A 226 -32.14 -30.28 3.92
C VAL A 226 -33.32 -31.19 4.33
N PRO A 227 -33.68 -31.32 5.62
CA PRO A 227 -34.82 -32.14 6.00
C PRO A 227 -36.15 -31.61 5.46
N ILE A 228 -36.30 -30.30 5.32
CA ILE A 228 -37.49 -29.69 4.74
C ILE A 228 -37.61 -30.06 3.26
N PHE A 229 -36.51 -29.95 2.49
CA PHE A 229 -36.52 -30.36 1.10
C PHE A 229 -36.79 -31.86 0.91
N ILE A 230 -36.21 -32.72 1.77
CA ILE A 230 -36.50 -34.17 1.78
C ILE A 230 -37.98 -34.42 2.05
N PHE A 231 -38.56 -33.77 3.06
CA PHE A 231 -39.96 -33.90 3.38
C PHE A 231 -40.87 -33.47 2.21
N LEU A 232 -40.60 -32.31 1.59
CA LEU A 232 -41.38 -31.86 0.43
C LEU A 232 -41.24 -32.79 -0.78
N LEU A 233 -40.07 -33.36 -1.00
CA LEU A 233 -39.85 -34.36 -2.06
C LEU A 233 -40.67 -35.62 -1.82
N VAL A 234 -40.60 -36.17 -0.61
CA VAL A 234 -41.38 -37.35 -0.23
C VAL A 234 -42.90 -37.10 -0.35
N LEU A 235 -43.36 -35.94 0.11
CA LEU A 235 -44.75 -35.54 -0.01
C LEU A 235 -45.19 -35.42 -1.49
N SER A 236 -44.35 -34.81 -2.33
CA SER A 236 -44.65 -34.72 -3.77
C SER A 236 -44.77 -36.06 -4.45
N ILE A 237 -43.86 -37.00 -4.10
CA ILE A 237 -43.90 -38.37 -4.62
C ILE A 237 -45.18 -39.09 -4.15
N ALA A 238 -45.54 -38.96 -2.87
CA ALA A 238 -46.74 -39.57 -2.33
C ALA A 238 -48.03 -39.02 -2.98
N CYS A 239 -48.08 -37.72 -3.22
CA CYS A 239 -49.21 -37.07 -3.92
C CYS A 239 -49.33 -37.55 -5.38
N ALA A 240 -48.19 -37.67 -6.09
CA ALA A 240 -48.14 -38.18 -7.47
C ALA A 240 -48.60 -39.62 -7.55
N ALA A 241 -48.13 -40.48 -6.63
CA ALA A 241 -48.55 -41.89 -6.54
C ALA A 241 -50.06 -42.00 -6.27
N LYS A 242 -50.58 -41.21 -5.34
CA LYS A 242 -52.03 -41.20 -5.03
C LYS A 242 -52.89 -40.70 -6.20
N ARG A 243 -52.42 -39.70 -6.94
CA ARG A 243 -53.08 -39.22 -8.16
C ARG A 243 -53.15 -40.36 -9.23
N ALA A 244 -52.05 -41.07 -9.48
CA ALA A 244 -52.00 -42.18 -10.43
C ALA A 244 -52.95 -43.32 -10.03
N GLU A 245 -53.08 -43.64 -8.74
CA GLU A 245 -53.98 -44.62 -8.22
C GLU A 245 -55.46 -44.22 -8.48
N VAL A 246 -55.81 -42.95 -8.23
CA VAL A 246 -57.17 -42.42 -8.47
C VAL A 246 -57.49 -42.44 -9.98
N GLU A 247 -56.58 -42.03 -10.84
CA GLU A 247 -56.74 -42.06 -12.30
C GLU A 247 -56.99 -43.52 -12.81
N GLN A 248 -56.22 -44.50 -12.31
CA GLN A 248 -56.42 -45.89 -12.65
C GLN A 248 -57.78 -46.46 -12.19
N ASN A 249 -58.25 -46.05 -11.00
CA ASN A 249 -59.55 -46.48 -10.49
C ASN A 249 -60.74 -45.85 -11.23
N ASN A 250 -60.60 -44.60 -11.71
CA ASN A 250 -61.65 -43.96 -12.52
C ASN A 250 -61.71 -44.45 -13.97
N GLY A 251 -60.62 -44.96 -14.54
CA GLY A 251 -60.56 -45.54 -15.88
C GLY A 251 -61.09 -47.01 -15.94
N ARG A 252 -61.41 -47.61 -14.78
CA ARG A 252 -61.99 -49.00 -14.69
C ARG A 252 -63.50 -49.00 -14.50
N LYS A 253 -64.17 -47.85 -14.44
CA LYS A 253 -65.62 -47.71 -14.47
C LYS A 253 -66.10 -47.27 -15.85
#